data_ffe7a7ebb6d533ddad4c0578d27c6ac5
#
_entry.id   ffe7a7ebb6d533ddad4c0578d27c6ac5
#
_cell.length_a   1.000
_cell.length_b   1.000
_cell.length_c   1.000
_cell.angle_alpha   90.00
_cell.angle_beta   90.00
_cell.angle_gamma   90.00
#
_symmetry.space_group_name_H-M   'P 1'
#
loop_
_entity.id
_entity.type
_entity.pdbx_description
1 polymer ?
#
loop_
_entity_poly.entity_id
_entity_poly.type
_entity_poly.pdbx_seq_one_letter_code
_entity_poly.pdbx_strand_id
1 'polypeptide(L)'
;NRLGLMAVNGQPKGTAEYIQATSRVGRSFPGLVCTVLTWARPRDLSHYETFEHYHATFYKHVEAQSVTPFSPRAMDRGLTGALLSLMRLENDAFSPNVGAGELDKSDKPEITEAIDVLVRRAWNVSETTTIKSLAERELKERADEWAKEVSVPGRTLAYEKRGAQAATMVGLVKSPGIHAWDNWTVPMSMREVEPGVRLIMNTGHISDDHGWKPRPVPKD
;
A
#
# COMPACT_ATOMS: atom_id res chain seq x y z
N ASN A 1 20.85 13.96 11.75
CA ASN A 1 21.42 12.75 11.12
C ASN A 1 22.55 13.13 10.19
N ARG A 2 23.77 12.73 10.56
CA ARG A 2 25.00 13.02 9.82
C ARG A 2 25.42 11.80 9.00
N LEU A 3 24.68 11.49 7.94
CA LEU A 3 25.04 10.40 7.04
C LEU A 3 26.05 10.94 6.01
N GLY A 4 27.31 10.57 6.15
CA GLY A 4 28.40 11.04 5.29
C GLY A 4 28.83 10.03 4.24
N LEU A 5 28.48 8.74 4.41
CA LEU A 5 28.85 7.67 3.51
C LEU A 5 27.67 6.73 3.28
N MET A 6 27.48 6.28 2.03
CA MET A 6 26.52 5.27 1.65
C MET A 6 27.15 4.33 0.61
N ALA A 7 26.96 3.04 0.79
CA ALA A 7 27.22 2.03 -0.23
C ALA A 7 25.91 1.55 -0.83
N VAL A 8 25.79 1.58 -2.16
CA VAL A 8 24.62 1.09 -2.92
C VAL A 8 25.04 -0.18 -3.65
N ASN A 9 24.47 -1.30 -3.29
CA ASN A 9 24.81 -2.59 -3.91
C ASN A 9 23.96 -2.84 -5.16
N GLY A 10 24.49 -2.51 -6.31
CA GLY A 10 23.83 -2.53 -7.61
C GLY A 10 22.95 -1.31 -7.85
N GLN A 11 22.72 -0.99 -9.12
CA GLN A 11 21.85 0.12 -9.49
C GLN A 11 20.38 -0.23 -9.21
N PRO A 12 19.63 0.60 -8.49
CA PRO A 12 18.18 0.45 -8.35
C PRO A 12 17.47 0.37 -9.71
N LYS A 13 16.28 -0.22 -9.76
CA LYS A 13 15.54 -0.38 -11.01
C LYS A 13 15.10 0.96 -11.59
N GLY A 14 14.66 1.87 -10.72
CA GLY A 14 14.19 3.18 -11.11
C GLY A 14 15.20 4.28 -10.76
N THR A 15 15.34 5.27 -11.62
CA THR A 15 16.15 6.46 -11.37
C THR A 15 15.59 7.26 -10.19
N ALA A 16 14.27 7.35 -10.06
CA ALA A 16 13.62 7.99 -8.91
C ALA A 16 14.00 7.31 -7.59
N GLU A 17 14.07 5.98 -7.55
CA GLU A 17 14.49 5.20 -6.38
C GLU A 17 15.96 5.49 -6.02
N TYR A 18 16.84 5.53 -7.02
CA TYR A 18 18.24 5.87 -6.84
C TYR A 18 18.41 7.27 -6.25
N ILE A 19 17.71 8.28 -6.80
CA ILE A 19 17.70 9.65 -6.30
C ILE A 19 17.21 9.70 -4.85
N GLN A 20 16.10 9.06 -4.53
CA GLN A 20 15.54 9.07 -3.17
C GLN A 20 16.45 8.40 -2.15
N ALA A 21 17.15 7.35 -2.52
CA ALA A 21 18.08 6.67 -1.64
C ALA A 21 19.32 7.53 -1.40
N THR A 22 19.96 7.99 -2.45
CA THR A 22 21.25 8.70 -2.39
C THR A 22 21.12 10.12 -1.83
N SER A 23 19.99 10.80 -2.02
CA SER A 23 19.72 12.14 -1.47
C SER A 23 19.65 12.19 0.07
N ARG A 24 19.73 11.06 0.74
CA ARG A 24 19.81 11.00 2.21
C ARG A 24 21.22 11.28 2.75
N VAL A 25 22.22 11.18 1.90
CA VAL A 25 23.63 11.43 2.21
C VAL A 25 23.97 12.88 1.87
N GLY A 26 24.81 13.49 2.68
CA GLY A 26 25.34 14.82 2.39
C GLY A 26 24.35 15.97 2.59
N ARG A 27 23.33 15.83 3.42
CA ARG A 27 22.33 16.91 3.65
C ARG A 27 22.89 18.14 4.34
N SER A 28 23.79 17.96 5.29
CA SER A 28 24.35 19.06 6.07
C SER A 28 25.85 19.24 5.82
N PHE A 29 26.52 18.23 5.30
CA PHE A 29 27.95 18.20 5.00
C PHE A 29 28.16 17.38 3.73
N PRO A 30 29.26 17.59 2.99
CA PRO A 30 29.56 16.75 1.85
C PRO A 30 29.54 15.26 2.22
N GLY A 31 28.95 14.45 1.36
CA GLY A 31 28.84 13.01 1.54
C GLY A 31 29.28 12.26 0.32
N LEU A 32 29.66 11.00 0.52
CA LEU A 32 30.11 10.10 -0.53
C LEU A 32 29.10 8.97 -0.74
N VAL A 33 28.72 8.72 -1.97
CA VAL A 33 27.91 7.57 -2.37
C VAL A 33 28.79 6.65 -3.24
N CYS A 34 29.01 5.43 -2.79
CA CYS A 34 29.74 4.41 -3.52
C CYS A 34 28.75 3.39 -4.11
N THR A 35 28.56 3.41 -5.42
CA THR A 35 27.72 2.42 -6.10
C THR A 35 28.58 1.24 -6.53
N VAL A 36 28.30 0.05 -5.99
CA VAL A 36 28.97 -1.21 -6.32
C VAL A 36 28.19 -1.87 -7.44
N LEU A 37 28.70 -1.78 -8.65
CA LEU A 37 28.08 -2.36 -9.85
C LEU A 37 28.60 -3.78 -10.09
N THR A 38 27.70 -4.66 -10.52
CA THR A 38 28.01 -6.08 -10.74
C THR A 38 28.07 -6.37 -12.25
N TRP A 39 29.21 -6.78 -12.75
CA TRP A 39 29.39 -7.14 -14.16
C TRP A 39 28.43 -8.24 -14.66
N ALA A 40 27.97 -9.11 -13.77
CA ALA A 40 27.01 -10.18 -14.09
C ALA A 40 25.60 -9.68 -14.38
N ARG A 41 25.30 -8.39 -14.11
CA ARG A 41 24.00 -7.79 -14.37
C ARG A 41 24.11 -6.83 -15.55
N PRO A 42 23.47 -7.11 -16.69
CA PRO A 42 23.55 -6.24 -17.89
C PRO A 42 23.20 -4.78 -17.61
N ARG A 43 22.24 -4.54 -16.70
CA ARG A 43 21.89 -3.17 -16.29
C ARG A 43 23.02 -2.45 -15.56
N ASP A 44 23.66 -3.13 -14.63
CA ASP A 44 24.77 -2.56 -13.86
C ASP A 44 25.97 -2.26 -14.79
N LEU A 45 26.22 -3.15 -15.75
CA LEU A 45 27.24 -2.93 -16.77
C LEU A 45 26.95 -1.68 -17.63
N SER A 46 25.71 -1.54 -18.09
CA SER A 46 25.28 -0.35 -18.85
C SER A 46 25.42 0.95 -18.03
N HIS A 47 25.07 0.92 -16.73
CA HIS A 47 25.29 2.08 -15.86
C HIS A 47 26.78 2.37 -15.60
N TYR A 48 27.62 1.37 -15.60
CA TYR A 48 29.07 1.53 -15.49
C TYR A 48 29.63 2.24 -16.74
N GLU A 49 29.26 1.77 -17.92
CA GLU A 49 29.71 2.30 -19.20
C GLU A 49 29.26 3.75 -19.44
N THR A 50 28.09 4.12 -18.93
CA THR A 50 27.49 5.46 -19.11
C THR A 50 27.53 6.30 -17.85
N PHE A 51 28.33 5.95 -16.85
CA PHE A 51 28.29 6.51 -15.50
C PHE A 51 28.34 8.03 -15.46
N GLU A 52 29.30 8.64 -16.12
CA GLU A 52 29.46 10.10 -16.12
C GLU A 52 28.30 10.80 -16.81
N HIS A 53 27.90 10.31 -17.97
CA HIS A 53 26.79 10.88 -18.74
C HIS A 53 25.47 10.75 -17.97
N TYR A 54 25.21 9.58 -17.36
CA TYR A 54 24.00 9.34 -16.57
C TYR A 54 23.92 10.30 -15.40
N HIS A 55 25.00 10.50 -14.65
CA HIS A 55 25.00 11.41 -13.50
C HIS A 55 24.95 12.89 -13.90
N ALA A 56 25.54 13.26 -15.03
CA ALA A 56 25.46 14.62 -15.55
C ALA A 56 24.04 14.98 -16.06
N THR A 57 23.28 13.99 -16.52
CA THR A 57 21.92 14.18 -17.05
C THR A 57 20.83 13.51 -16.22
N PHE A 58 21.11 13.23 -15.03
CA PHE A 58 20.43 12.43 -14.03
C PHE A 58 18.90 12.60 -14.01
N TYR A 59 18.41 13.84 -13.94
CA TYR A 59 16.98 14.12 -13.90
C TYR A 59 16.23 13.85 -15.21
N LYS A 60 16.94 13.72 -16.32
CA LYS A 60 16.33 13.35 -17.61
C LYS A 60 15.91 11.89 -17.67
N HIS A 61 16.50 11.06 -16.81
CA HIS A 61 16.26 9.62 -16.76
C HIS A 61 15.20 9.21 -15.74
N VAL A 62 14.54 10.20 -15.11
CA VAL A 62 13.45 9.88 -14.18
C VAL A 62 12.25 9.39 -14.97
N GLU A 63 11.84 8.16 -14.67
CA GLU A 63 10.75 7.49 -15.34
C GLU A 63 9.41 8.13 -14.95
N ALA A 64 8.55 8.38 -15.94
CA ALA A 64 7.16 8.72 -15.67
C ALA A 64 6.45 7.51 -15.08
N GLN A 65 5.88 7.66 -13.90
CA GLN A 65 5.08 6.62 -13.28
C GLN A 65 3.61 6.82 -13.63
N SER A 66 2.99 5.76 -14.11
CA SER A 66 1.56 5.72 -14.31
C SER A 66 0.87 5.51 -12.95
N VAL A 67 -0.06 6.41 -12.62
CA VAL A 67 -0.87 6.29 -11.41
C VAL A 67 -2.24 5.79 -11.81
N THR A 68 -2.58 4.57 -11.39
CA THR A 68 -3.88 3.94 -11.64
C THR A 68 -4.59 3.67 -10.30
N PRO A 69 -5.12 4.71 -9.64
CA PRO A 69 -5.62 4.61 -8.26
C PRO A 69 -6.80 3.65 -8.12
N PHE A 70 -7.55 3.42 -9.19
CA PHE A 70 -8.70 2.53 -9.22
C PHE A 70 -8.45 1.22 -9.97
N SER A 71 -7.19 0.84 -10.17
CA SER A 71 -6.87 -0.52 -10.59
C SER A 71 -7.24 -1.52 -9.47
N PRO A 72 -7.61 -2.78 -9.78
CA PRO A 72 -8.03 -3.75 -8.76
C PRO A 72 -7.02 -3.89 -7.61
N ARG A 73 -5.73 -3.91 -7.89
CA ARG A 73 -4.68 -3.99 -6.87
C ARG A 73 -4.57 -2.73 -6.01
N ALA A 74 -4.75 -1.56 -6.60
CA ALA A 74 -4.71 -0.30 -5.85
C ALA A 74 -5.92 -0.19 -4.93
N MET A 75 -7.12 -0.58 -5.41
CA MET A 75 -8.33 -0.62 -4.60
C MET A 75 -8.22 -1.63 -3.46
N ASP A 76 -7.74 -2.83 -3.74
CA ASP A 76 -7.53 -3.86 -2.73
C ASP A 76 -6.66 -3.36 -1.56
N ARG A 77 -5.62 -2.61 -1.85
CA ARG A 77 -4.68 -2.10 -0.84
C ARG A 77 -5.09 -0.80 -0.17
N GLY A 78 -5.68 0.10 -0.93
CA GLY A 78 -5.87 1.49 -0.50
C GLY A 78 -7.29 1.87 -0.13
N LEU A 79 -8.28 1.16 -0.64
CA LEU A 79 -9.67 1.63 -0.55
C LEU A 79 -10.21 1.59 0.88
N THR A 80 -9.91 0.53 1.63
CA THR A 80 -10.27 0.44 3.05
C THR A 80 -9.58 1.54 3.87
N GLY A 81 -8.29 1.79 3.60
CA GLY A 81 -7.56 2.87 4.27
C GLY A 81 -8.13 4.25 3.99
N ALA A 82 -8.57 4.51 2.75
CA ALA A 82 -9.23 5.75 2.39
C ALA A 82 -10.59 5.90 3.10
N LEU A 83 -11.40 4.84 3.14
CA LEU A 83 -12.67 4.82 3.86
C LEU A 83 -12.48 5.11 5.35
N LEU A 84 -11.57 4.39 6.01
CA LEU A 84 -11.23 4.60 7.42
C LEU A 84 -10.76 6.02 7.70
N SER A 85 -9.95 6.59 6.81
CA SER A 85 -9.42 7.94 6.98
C SER A 85 -10.54 8.98 6.93
N LEU A 86 -11.46 8.88 6.00
CA LEU A 86 -12.62 9.78 5.92
C LEU A 86 -13.50 9.65 7.14
N MET A 87 -13.86 8.42 7.53
CA MET A 87 -14.68 8.19 8.71
C MET A 87 -14.09 8.84 9.97
N ARG A 88 -12.79 8.70 10.17
CA ARG A 88 -12.09 9.27 11.34
C ARG A 88 -11.98 10.78 11.30
N LEU A 89 -11.97 11.38 10.12
CA LEU A 89 -11.91 12.83 9.95
C LEU A 89 -13.28 13.51 10.08
N GLU A 90 -14.33 12.81 9.70
CA GLU A 90 -15.69 13.39 9.66
C GLU A 90 -16.44 13.22 10.98
N ASN A 91 -16.12 12.21 11.79
CA ASN A 91 -16.84 11.94 13.04
C ASN A 91 -15.87 11.56 14.17
N ASP A 92 -15.92 12.31 15.27
CA ASP A 92 -15.10 12.13 16.46
C ASP A 92 -15.27 10.75 17.12
N ALA A 93 -16.43 10.09 16.97
CA ALA A 93 -16.67 8.75 17.50
C ALA A 93 -15.71 7.72 16.88
N PHE A 94 -15.34 7.87 15.61
CA PHE A 94 -14.39 7.01 14.93
C PHE A 94 -12.92 7.39 15.17
N SER A 95 -12.63 8.54 15.77
CA SER A 95 -11.26 9.04 15.93
C SER A 95 -10.42 8.25 16.96
N PRO A 96 -10.94 7.81 18.13
CA PRO A 96 -10.19 7.01 19.09
C PRO A 96 -9.74 5.66 18.52
N ASN A 97 -8.72 5.05 19.13
CA ASN A 97 -8.23 3.73 18.68
C ASN A 97 -9.32 2.65 18.67
N VAL A 98 -10.22 2.67 19.64
CA VAL A 98 -11.36 1.75 19.74
C VAL A 98 -12.57 2.18 18.92
N GLY A 99 -12.54 3.36 18.33
CA GLY A 99 -13.58 3.89 17.44
C GLY A 99 -13.83 3.02 16.21
N ALA A 100 -12.90 2.11 15.91
CA ALA A 100 -13.13 1.08 14.90
C ALA A 100 -14.34 0.17 15.21
N GLY A 101 -14.74 0.07 16.48
CA GLY A 101 -15.92 -0.67 16.93
C GLY A 101 -17.25 0.08 16.81
N GLU A 102 -17.23 1.35 16.46
CA GLU A 102 -18.45 2.17 16.33
C GLU A 102 -19.25 1.89 15.04
N LEU A 103 -18.67 1.13 14.12
CA LEU A 103 -19.34 0.72 12.90
C LEU A 103 -20.18 -0.55 13.11
N ASP A 104 -21.26 -0.45 13.85
CA ASP A 104 -22.19 -1.55 14.10
C ASP A 104 -23.15 -1.82 12.93
N LYS A 105 -23.29 -0.86 12.00
CA LYS A 105 -24.12 -0.97 10.79
C LYS A 105 -23.45 -0.24 9.63
N SER A 106 -23.46 -0.88 8.48
CA SER A 106 -22.86 -0.35 7.24
C SER A 106 -23.70 0.74 6.55
N ASP A 107 -24.96 0.94 6.97
CA ASP A 107 -25.87 1.94 6.42
C ASP A 107 -25.91 3.25 7.22
N LYS A 108 -24.98 3.43 8.17
CA LYS A 108 -24.86 4.69 8.89
C LYS A 108 -24.64 5.88 7.93
N PRO A 109 -25.23 7.05 8.20
CA PRO A 109 -25.10 8.23 7.33
C PRO A 109 -23.64 8.58 7.05
N GLU A 110 -22.78 8.52 8.05
CA GLU A 110 -21.35 8.87 7.95
C GLU A 110 -20.61 7.95 6.96
N ILE A 111 -20.92 6.65 6.97
CA ILE A 111 -20.35 5.70 6.01
C ILE A 111 -20.86 5.97 4.61
N THR A 112 -22.16 6.20 4.47
CA THR A 112 -22.75 6.47 3.17
C THR A 112 -22.13 7.72 2.56
N GLU A 113 -21.93 8.78 3.35
CA GLU A 113 -21.28 10.01 2.90
C GLU A 113 -19.81 9.76 2.50
N ALA A 114 -19.05 9.04 3.30
CA ALA A 114 -17.67 8.69 2.98
C ALA A 114 -17.56 7.84 1.69
N ILE A 115 -18.48 6.89 1.50
CA ILE A 115 -18.57 6.09 0.27
C ILE A 115 -18.89 7.01 -0.92
N ASP A 116 -19.84 7.90 -0.80
CA ASP A 116 -20.23 8.83 -1.87
C ASP A 116 -19.09 9.76 -2.28
N VAL A 117 -18.31 10.23 -1.32
CA VAL A 117 -17.09 11.04 -1.59
C VAL A 117 -16.09 10.24 -2.43
N LEU A 118 -15.81 8.99 -2.04
CA LEU A 118 -14.85 8.14 -2.75
C LEU A 118 -15.36 7.71 -4.13
N VAL A 119 -16.62 7.38 -4.26
CA VAL A 119 -17.27 7.03 -5.54
C VAL A 119 -17.26 8.21 -6.51
N ARG A 120 -17.57 9.40 -6.01
CA ARG A 120 -17.48 10.64 -6.80
C ARG A 120 -16.03 10.90 -7.23
N ARG A 121 -15.05 10.65 -6.36
CA ARG A 121 -13.64 10.76 -6.72
C ARG A 121 -13.23 9.75 -7.78
N ALA A 122 -13.72 8.51 -7.69
CA ALA A 122 -13.49 7.48 -8.70
C ALA A 122 -14.02 7.90 -10.07
N TRP A 123 -15.23 8.45 -10.11
CA TRP A 123 -15.81 9.02 -11.33
C TRP A 123 -14.98 10.16 -11.89
N ASN A 124 -14.62 11.16 -11.08
CA ASN A 124 -13.90 12.35 -11.52
C ASN A 124 -12.49 12.03 -12.07
N VAL A 125 -11.89 10.92 -11.65
CA VAL A 125 -10.55 10.52 -12.10
C VAL A 125 -10.60 9.62 -13.33
N SER A 126 -11.58 8.73 -13.42
CA SER A 126 -11.65 7.72 -14.47
C SER A 126 -12.60 8.06 -15.62
N GLU A 127 -13.59 8.93 -15.35
CA GLU A 127 -14.69 9.27 -16.25
C GLU A 127 -15.42 8.03 -16.82
N THR A 128 -15.34 6.91 -16.09
CA THR A 128 -15.85 5.60 -16.53
C THR A 128 -16.89 5.06 -15.55
N THR A 129 -18.07 4.74 -16.04
CA THR A 129 -19.15 4.18 -15.22
C THR A 129 -18.76 2.83 -14.60
N THR A 130 -18.01 2.01 -15.31
CA THR A 130 -17.50 0.73 -14.81
C THR A 130 -16.64 0.90 -13.57
N ILE A 131 -15.71 1.85 -13.57
CA ILE A 131 -14.85 2.12 -12.40
C ILE A 131 -15.67 2.70 -11.24
N LYS A 132 -16.61 3.61 -11.54
CA LYS A 132 -17.54 4.14 -10.54
C LYS A 132 -18.29 3.02 -9.83
N SER A 133 -18.96 2.16 -10.59
CA SER A 133 -19.77 1.05 -10.05
C SER A 133 -18.91 0.02 -9.32
N LEU A 134 -17.72 -0.25 -9.82
CA LEU A 134 -16.77 -1.14 -9.15
C LEU A 134 -16.35 -0.57 -7.80
N ALA A 135 -15.96 0.71 -7.74
CA ALA A 135 -15.54 1.36 -6.50
C ALA A 135 -16.69 1.39 -5.47
N GLU A 136 -17.92 1.68 -5.92
CA GLU A 136 -19.10 1.68 -5.05
C GLU A 136 -19.36 0.28 -4.45
N ARG A 137 -19.37 -0.75 -5.28
CA ARG A 137 -19.53 -2.13 -4.82
C ARG A 137 -18.47 -2.52 -3.81
N GLU A 138 -17.20 -2.29 -4.15
CA GLU A 138 -16.06 -2.63 -3.30
C GLU A 138 -16.08 -1.89 -1.95
N LEU A 139 -16.53 -0.65 -1.92
CA LEU A 139 -16.68 0.12 -0.67
C LEU A 139 -17.81 -0.40 0.20
N LYS A 140 -18.97 -0.72 -0.39
CA LYS A 140 -20.11 -1.30 0.32
C LYS A 140 -19.75 -2.66 0.92
N GLU A 141 -19.10 -3.53 0.16
CA GLU A 141 -18.63 -4.84 0.64
C GLU A 141 -17.69 -4.69 1.85
N ARG A 142 -16.76 -3.73 1.81
CA ARG A 142 -15.83 -3.44 2.93
C ARG A 142 -16.56 -2.94 4.17
N ALA A 143 -17.54 -2.07 4.00
CA ALA A 143 -18.35 -1.56 5.09
C ALA A 143 -19.17 -2.68 5.74
N ASP A 144 -19.78 -3.54 4.92
CA ASP A 144 -20.56 -4.69 5.38
C ASP A 144 -19.70 -5.71 6.15
N GLU A 145 -18.52 -6.03 5.63
CA GLU A 145 -17.58 -6.93 6.31
C GLU A 145 -17.08 -6.33 7.62
N TRP A 146 -16.76 -5.04 7.64
CA TRP A 146 -16.36 -4.36 8.86
C TRP A 146 -17.48 -4.38 9.91
N ALA A 147 -18.72 -4.04 9.54
CA ALA A 147 -19.87 -4.09 10.45
C ALA A 147 -20.13 -5.50 10.99
N LYS A 148 -19.95 -6.56 10.19
CA LYS A 148 -20.03 -7.95 10.63
C LYS A 148 -18.97 -8.26 11.68
N GLU A 149 -17.75 -7.83 11.48
CA GLU A 149 -16.65 -8.06 12.43
C GLU A 149 -16.86 -7.32 13.76
N VAL A 150 -17.44 -6.12 13.73
CA VAL A 150 -17.86 -5.39 14.95
C VAL A 150 -18.90 -6.19 15.73
N SER A 151 -19.81 -6.85 15.05
CA SER A 151 -20.92 -7.59 15.65
C SER A 151 -20.52 -8.94 16.27
N VAL A 152 -19.27 -9.37 16.13
CA VAL A 152 -18.79 -10.65 16.69
C VAL A 152 -18.63 -10.54 18.21
N PRO A 153 -19.36 -11.34 19.00
CA PRO A 153 -19.28 -11.29 20.46
C PRO A 153 -17.88 -11.57 21.01
N GLY A 154 -17.50 -10.84 22.05
CA GLY A 154 -16.22 -11.02 22.73
C GLY A 154 -15.00 -10.45 22.00
N ARG A 155 -15.19 -9.71 20.89
CA ARG A 155 -14.14 -8.99 20.17
C ARG A 155 -14.26 -7.50 20.40
N THR A 156 -13.14 -6.84 20.57
CA THR A 156 -13.03 -5.38 20.53
C THR A 156 -12.23 -4.99 19.31
N LEU A 157 -12.86 -4.34 18.33
CA LEU A 157 -12.14 -3.81 17.20
C LEU A 157 -11.41 -2.54 17.59
N ALA A 158 -10.18 -2.42 17.08
CA ALA A 158 -9.36 -1.24 17.26
C ALA A 158 -8.55 -0.99 15.96
N TYR A 159 -8.11 0.24 15.72
CA TYR A 159 -7.24 0.46 14.58
C TYR A 159 -5.90 -0.25 14.75
N GLU A 160 -5.31 -0.16 15.93
CA GLU A 160 -4.07 -0.84 16.27
C GLU A 160 -4.19 -1.66 17.56
N LYS A 161 -3.52 -2.80 17.61
CA LYS A 161 -3.34 -3.57 18.84
C LYS A 161 -2.32 -2.89 19.73
N ARG A 162 -2.76 -2.07 20.67
CA ARG A 162 -1.87 -1.39 21.62
C ARG A 162 -2.49 -1.26 23.01
N GLY A 163 -1.62 -1.08 24.00
CA GLY A 163 -2.02 -0.89 25.39
C GLY A 163 -2.30 -2.21 26.15
N ALA A 164 -2.79 -2.10 27.36
CA ALA A 164 -3.00 -3.23 28.28
C ALA A 164 -4.02 -4.26 27.77
N GLN A 165 -4.94 -3.86 26.91
CA GLN A 165 -5.99 -4.72 26.35
C GLN A 165 -5.66 -5.28 24.97
N ALA A 166 -4.43 -5.16 24.52
CA ALA A 166 -4.01 -5.59 23.17
C ALA A 166 -4.32 -7.07 22.86
N ALA A 167 -4.35 -7.94 23.88
CA ALA A 167 -4.62 -9.36 23.71
C ALA A 167 -6.08 -9.66 23.28
N THR A 168 -7.04 -8.82 23.69
CA THR A 168 -8.47 -8.98 23.35
C THR A 168 -8.89 -8.17 22.14
N MET A 169 -7.99 -7.32 21.61
CA MET A 169 -8.27 -6.46 20.48
C MET A 169 -7.98 -7.15 19.14
N VAL A 170 -8.83 -6.88 18.16
CA VAL A 170 -8.57 -7.19 16.75
C VAL A 170 -8.23 -5.90 16.05
N GLY A 171 -6.98 -5.79 15.56
CA GLY A 171 -6.51 -4.59 14.87
C GLY A 171 -6.90 -4.58 13.40
N LEU A 172 -7.40 -3.43 12.92
CA LEU A 172 -7.66 -3.21 11.49
C LEU A 172 -6.37 -2.98 10.71
N VAL A 173 -5.38 -2.32 11.33
CA VAL A 173 -4.08 -2.11 10.69
C VAL A 173 -3.23 -3.37 10.85
N LYS A 174 -2.82 -3.93 9.73
CA LYS A 174 -2.01 -5.15 9.66
C LYS A 174 -0.55 -4.82 9.37
N SER A 175 0.34 -5.40 10.17
CA SER A 175 1.78 -5.32 9.90
C SER A 175 2.13 -6.00 8.57
N PRO A 176 3.14 -5.49 7.85
CA PRO A 176 3.65 -6.15 6.66
C PRO A 176 4.16 -7.55 7.00
N GLY A 177 3.93 -8.51 6.13
CA GLY A 177 4.36 -9.89 6.36
C GLY A 177 3.58 -10.92 5.55
N ILE A 178 3.62 -12.16 6.04
CA ILE A 178 3.14 -13.36 5.36
C ILE A 178 1.60 -13.43 5.32
N HIS A 179 0.92 -12.65 6.14
CA HIS A 179 -0.55 -12.71 6.24
C HIS A 179 -1.21 -11.74 5.26
N ALA A 180 -2.11 -12.28 4.44
CA ALA A 180 -3.02 -11.48 3.64
C ALA A 180 -3.88 -10.62 4.57
N TRP A 181 -4.23 -9.43 4.12
CA TRP A 181 -5.24 -8.63 4.78
C TRP A 181 -6.61 -8.92 4.19
N ASP A 182 -7.62 -8.79 5.03
CA ASP A 182 -9.01 -8.93 4.64
C ASP A 182 -9.55 -7.59 4.08
N ASN A 183 -10.73 -7.59 3.49
CA ASN A 183 -11.35 -6.41 2.91
C ASN A 183 -11.54 -5.26 3.89
N TRP A 184 -11.79 -5.58 5.15
CA TRP A 184 -12.03 -4.62 6.24
C TRP A 184 -10.75 -4.22 6.96
N THR A 185 -9.59 -4.75 6.57
CA THR A 185 -8.30 -4.43 7.18
C THR A 185 -7.40 -3.61 6.25
N VAL A 186 -6.39 -2.98 6.80
CA VAL A 186 -5.49 -2.06 6.08
C VAL A 186 -4.04 -2.48 6.28
N PRO A 187 -3.22 -2.52 5.25
CA PRO A 187 -1.79 -2.70 5.41
C PRO A 187 -1.17 -1.45 6.08
N MET A 188 -0.27 -1.66 7.03
CA MET A 188 0.42 -0.58 7.75
C MET A 188 1.25 0.30 6.82
N SER A 189 1.69 -0.22 5.69
CA SER A 189 2.51 0.51 4.72
C SER A 189 2.01 0.29 3.30
N MET A 190 1.77 1.40 2.60
CA MET A 190 1.47 1.39 1.16
C MET A 190 2.72 1.14 0.31
N ARG A 191 3.91 1.20 0.88
CA ARG A 191 5.17 0.98 0.15
C ARG A 191 5.46 -0.49 -0.16
N GLU A 192 4.93 -1.39 0.64
CA GLU A 192 5.07 -2.84 0.40
C GLU A 192 4.05 -3.31 -0.61
N VAL A 193 4.12 -2.73 -1.80
CA VAL A 193 3.11 -2.86 -2.82
C VAL A 193 3.24 -4.17 -3.59
N GLU A 194 4.40 -4.81 -3.56
CA GLU A 194 4.58 -6.04 -4.32
C GLU A 194 4.95 -7.20 -3.39
N PRO A 195 4.12 -8.25 -3.34
CA PRO A 195 4.59 -9.51 -2.79
C PRO A 195 5.83 -9.92 -3.58
N GLY A 196 6.85 -10.39 -2.88
CA GLY A 196 8.08 -10.85 -3.52
C GLY A 196 7.76 -11.82 -4.65
N VAL A 197 8.22 -11.52 -5.86
CA VAL A 197 8.07 -12.44 -6.99
C VAL A 197 9.03 -13.60 -6.75
N ARG A 198 8.50 -14.78 -6.47
CA ARG A 198 9.29 -16.01 -6.44
C ARG A 198 9.21 -16.67 -7.80
N LEU A 199 10.36 -16.88 -8.42
CA LEU A 199 10.47 -17.76 -9.56
C LEU A 199 10.32 -19.21 -9.06
N ILE A 200 9.18 -19.83 -9.37
CA ILE A 200 8.94 -21.23 -9.06
C ILE A 200 9.47 -22.05 -10.22
N MET A 201 10.60 -22.70 -10.03
CA MET A 201 11.25 -23.54 -11.04
C MET A 201 10.65 -24.94 -11.12
N ASN A 202 9.81 -25.33 -10.17
CA ASN A 202 9.22 -26.66 -10.13
C ASN A 202 7.73 -26.58 -9.76
N THR A 203 6.87 -27.05 -10.66
CA THR A 203 5.41 -26.98 -10.55
C THR A 203 4.81 -28.07 -9.67
N GLY A 204 5.63 -28.90 -9.01
CA GLY A 204 5.17 -30.11 -8.32
C GLY A 204 4.35 -29.89 -7.06
N HIS A 205 4.50 -28.80 -6.33
CA HIS A 205 3.68 -28.46 -5.18
C HIS A 205 3.70 -26.94 -4.95
N ILE A 206 2.67 -26.27 -5.43
CA ILE A 206 2.36 -24.92 -4.94
C ILE A 206 1.55 -25.14 -3.67
N SER A 207 2.18 -25.00 -2.50
CA SER A 207 1.41 -24.93 -1.26
C SER A 207 0.56 -23.65 -1.29
N ASP A 208 -0.71 -23.77 -0.97
CA ASP A 208 -1.70 -22.68 -0.94
C ASP A 208 -1.40 -21.60 0.11
N ASP A 209 -0.26 -21.67 0.76
CA ASP A 209 0.14 -20.87 1.91
C ASP A 209 0.88 -19.58 1.53
N HIS A 210 0.64 -19.05 0.35
CA HIS A 210 1.18 -17.77 -0.07
C HIS A 210 0.15 -16.67 0.15
N GLY A 211 0.41 -15.87 1.14
CA GLY A 211 -0.43 -14.89 1.80
C GLY A 211 -1.12 -13.80 0.96
N TRP A 212 -1.17 -13.90 -0.36
CA TRP A 212 -2.01 -13.04 -1.19
C TRP A 212 -2.62 -13.84 -2.32
N LYS A 213 -3.95 -13.97 -2.30
CA LYS A 213 -4.72 -14.49 -3.45
C LYS A 213 -5.40 -13.29 -4.10
N PRO A 214 -5.15 -13.03 -5.41
CA PRO A 214 -5.93 -12.05 -6.12
C PRO A 214 -7.41 -12.46 -6.05
N ARG A 215 -8.29 -11.51 -5.76
CA ARG A 215 -9.71 -11.77 -5.88
C ARG A 215 -10.03 -12.18 -7.31
N PRO A 216 -10.90 -13.18 -7.51
CA PRO A 216 -11.37 -13.48 -8.85
C PRO A 216 -12.04 -12.23 -9.42
N VAL A 217 -11.53 -11.77 -10.55
CA VAL A 217 -12.21 -10.74 -11.34
C VAL A 217 -13.57 -11.30 -11.71
N PRO A 218 -14.68 -10.61 -11.43
CA PRO A 218 -15.99 -11.05 -11.91
C PRO A 218 -15.90 -11.26 -13.42
N LYS A 219 -16.28 -12.43 -13.87
CA LYS A 219 -16.47 -12.67 -15.30
C LYS A 219 -17.76 -11.95 -15.67
N ASP A 220 -17.65 -10.99 -16.60
CA ASP A 220 -18.80 -10.37 -17.25
C ASP A 220 -19.69 -11.44 -17.90
#